data_0add03aabcf47bc9f7987a47cfe77f5a
#
_entry.id   0add03aabcf47bc9f7987a47cfe77f5a
#
_cell.length_a   1.000
_cell.length_b   1.000
_cell.length_c   1.000
_cell.angle_alpha   90.00
_cell.angle_beta   90.00
_cell.angle_gamma   90.00
#
_symmetry.space_group_name_H-M   'P 1'
#
loop_
_entity.id
_entity.type
_entity.pdbx_description
1 polymer ?
#
loop_
_entity_poly.entity_id
_entity_poly.type
_entity_poly.pdbx_seq_one_letter_code
_entity_poly.pdbx_strand_id
1 'polypeptide(L)'
;MIEMRDLPRGKAGGRREMRDKVLRMIDANVNRATEGLRVAEDIVRFVLDDDKLTSKLKHIRHEIVKLLKNASPSTSLRARDVKGDVGAGRTTKSESKRSNILDVFTANIKRAQESIRVFEELSKLFDAKLGPKFKKIRFELYDIEQKAALKLKKKIKLDFNLYVITDPSFGRSHIAIMKEAARGGARIFQLRDKVKGKREMIKTATAMSRYAKAHGLTFIVNDRIDIAKRSDADGVHLGMRDARWEMRGENLEREN
;
A
#
# COMPACT_ATOMS: atom_id res chain seq x y z
N MET A 1 18.84 32.58 4.70
CA MET A 1 18.25 33.19 3.50
C MET A 1 18.65 32.36 2.28
N ILE A 2 17.72 31.81 1.52
CA ILE A 2 18.06 31.00 0.35
C ILE A 2 18.64 31.93 -0.72
N GLU A 3 19.94 31.81 -1.00
CA GLU A 3 20.54 32.34 -2.21
C GLU A 3 20.23 31.40 -3.39
N MET A 4 19.31 31.78 -4.22
CA MET A 4 19.08 31.08 -5.49
C MET A 4 20.13 31.53 -6.50
N ARG A 5 21.21 30.75 -6.63
CA ARG A 5 22.40 31.11 -7.44
C ARG A 5 22.16 31.11 -8.95
N ASP A 6 21.14 30.40 -9.46
CA ASP A 6 20.98 30.10 -10.89
C ASP A 6 19.66 30.58 -11.51
N LEU A 7 19.00 31.59 -10.93
CA LEU A 7 17.88 32.23 -11.62
C LEU A 7 18.39 33.15 -12.73
N PRO A 8 17.70 33.21 -13.90
CA PRO A 8 18.10 34.07 -15.01
C PRO A 8 18.38 35.50 -14.56
N ARG A 9 19.46 36.12 -15.06
CA ARG A 9 19.88 37.49 -14.76
C ARG A 9 18.88 38.50 -15.35
N GLY A 10 17.68 38.60 -14.72
CA GLY A 10 16.69 39.64 -14.99
C GLY A 10 16.79 40.80 -14.03
N LYS A 11 16.05 41.92 -14.33
CA LYS A 11 15.90 43.06 -13.41
C LYS A 11 15.56 42.59 -12.00
N ALA A 12 16.03 43.28 -10.95
CA ALA A 12 15.91 42.87 -9.53
C ALA A 12 14.46 42.47 -9.13
N GLY A 13 13.44 43.07 -9.66
CA GLY A 13 12.03 42.71 -9.46
C GLY A 13 11.65 41.32 -9.98
N GLY A 14 12.17 40.91 -11.14
CA GLY A 14 11.84 39.59 -11.73
C GLY A 14 12.44 38.41 -10.96
N ARG A 15 13.60 38.61 -10.33
CA ARG A 15 14.20 37.54 -9.46
C ARG A 15 13.37 37.29 -8.20
N ARG A 16 12.85 38.33 -7.57
CA ARG A 16 12.00 38.24 -6.38
C ARG A 16 10.70 37.53 -6.73
N GLU A 17 10.07 37.92 -7.81
CA GLU A 17 8.83 37.27 -8.30
C GLU A 17 9.02 35.77 -8.61
N MET A 18 10.10 35.39 -9.30
CA MET A 18 10.38 33.99 -9.60
C MET A 18 10.66 33.19 -8.33
N ARG A 19 11.38 33.76 -7.36
CA ARG A 19 11.60 33.14 -6.05
C ARG A 19 10.29 32.90 -5.33
N ASP A 20 9.39 33.85 -5.29
CA ASP A 20 8.11 33.74 -4.61
C ASP A 20 7.23 32.65 -5.30
N LYS A 21 7.27 32.52 -6.60
CA LYS A 21 6.63 31.43 -7.35
C LYS A 21 7.19 30.06 -6.97
N VAL A 22 8.51 29.90 -6.88
CA VAL A 22 9.16 28.65 -6.44
C VAL A 22 8.79 28.31 -4.99
N LEU A 23 8.78 29.30 -4.09
CA LEU A 23 8.37 29.12 -2.70
C LEU A 23 6.92 28.68 -2.57
N ARG A 24 6.02 29.22 -3.41
CA ARG A 24 4.63 28.79 -3.51
C ARG A 24 4.50 27.33 -3.97
N MET A 25 5.30 26.92 -4.95
CA MET A 25 5.35 25.52 -5.39
C MET A 25 5.81 24.59 -4.27
N ILE A 26 6.84 25.00 -3.51
CA ILE A 26 7.35 24.23 -2.36
C ILE A 26 6.25 24.12 -1.30
N ASP A 27 5.61 25.20 -0.88
CA ASP A 27 4.55 25.22 0.13
C ASP A 27 3.39 24.28 -0.24
N ALA A 28 2.88 24.37 -1.47
CA ALA A 28 1.81 23.50 -1.95
C ALA A 28 2.19 22.01 -1.90
N ASN A 29 3.43 21.69 -2.27
CA ASN A 29 3.89 20.29 -2.27
C ASN A 29 4.25 19.79 -0.86
N VAL A 30 4.67 20.65 0.08
CA VAL A 30 4.81 20.26 1.51
C VAL A 30 3.46 19.80 2.07
N ASN A 31 2.41 20.58 1.84
CA ASN A 31 1.07 20.23 2.30
C ASN A 31 0.61 18.91 1.66
N ARG A 32 0.70 18.76 0.35
CA ARG A 32 0.32 17.53 -0.36
C ARG A 32 1.08 16.30 0.14
N ALA A 33 2.40 16.43 0.35
CA ALA A 33 3.23 15.33 0.86
C ALA A 33 2.85 14.96 2.29
N THR A 34 2.74 15.92 3.19
CA THR A 34 2.47 15.68 4.61
C THR A 34 1.05 15.16 4.85
N GLU A 35 0.06 15.67 4.13
CA GLU A 35 -1.33 15.20 4.18
C GLU A 35 -1.46 13.79 3.60
N GLY A 36 -0.88 13.53 2.43
CA GLY A 36 -0.87 12.19 1.84
C GLY A 36 -0.18 11.15 2.71
N LEU A 37 0.97 11.50 3.31
CA LEU A 37 1.67 10.63 4.24
C LEU A 37 0.87 10.40 5.53
N ARG A 38 0.12 11.39 6.01
CA ARG A 38 -0.73 11.22 7.19
C ARG A 38 -1.83 10.22 6.96
N VAL A 39 -2.53 10.32 5.83
CA VAL A 39 -3.57 9.33 5.45
C VAL A 39 -2.97 7.93 5.32
N ALA A 40 -1.80 7.80 4.68
CA ALA A 40 -1.11 6.52 4.55
C ALA A 40 -0.68 5.96 5.92
N GLU A 41 -0.14 6.81 6.82
CA GLU A 41 0.24 6.46 8.19
C GLU A 41 -0.95 5.93 8.99
N ASP A 42 -2.11 6.60 8.93
CA ASP A 42 -3.32 6.20 9.65
C ASP A 42 -3.87 4.86 9.13
N ILE A 43 -3.84 4.62 7.82
CA ILE A 43 -4.24 3.33 7.25
C ILE A 43 -3.31 2.20 7.71
N VAL A 44 -2.00 2.41 7.67
CA VAL A 44 -1.03 1.41 8.12
C VAL A 44 -1.16 1.14 9.61
N ARG A 45 -1.40 2.18 10.39
CA ARG A 45 -1.55 2.11 11.85
C ARG A 45 -2.85 1.40 12.27
N PHE A 46 -4.00 1.82 11.74
CA PHE A 46 -5.31 1.38 12.25
C PHE A 46 -5.94 0.23 11.44
N VAL A 47 -5.50 0.01 10.19
CA VAL A 47 -6.02 -1.08 9.38
C VAL A 47 -5.06 -2.26 9.33
N LEU A 48 -3.75 -2.02 9.24
CA LEU A 48 -2.74 -3.10 9.21
C LEU A 48 -2.17 -3.44 10.59
N ASP A 49 -2.31 -2.55 11.59
CA ASP A 49 -1.66 -2.66 12.90
C ASP A 49 -0.15 -2.88 12.80
N ASP A 50 0.50 -2.22 11.81
CA ASP A 50 1.91 -2.40 11.50
C ASP A 50 2.76 -1.26 12.10
N ASP A 51 3.33 -1.51 13.27
CA ASP A 51 4.17 -0.54 13.97
C ASP A 51 5.40 -0.12 13.16
N LYS A 52 6.06 -1.08 12.48
CA LYS A 52 7.29 -0.81 11.71
C LYS A 52 7.04 0.13 10.54
N LEU A 53 6.00 -0.10 9.76
CA LEU A 53 5.64 0.76 8.63
C LEU A 53 5.10 2.11 9.11
N THR A 54 4.31 2.14 10.20
CA THR A 54 3.81 3.37 10.84
C THR A 54 4.97 4.27 11.28
N SER A 55 5.94 3.71 11.99
CA SER A 55 7.13 4.44 12.45
C SER A 55 7.96 5.00 11.28
N LYS A 56 8.12 4.24 10.19
CA LYS A 56 8.81 4.71 8.98
C LYS A 56 8.08 5.88 8.31
N LEU A 57 6.76 5.78 8.11
CA LEU A 57 5.98 6.86 7.51
C LEU A 57 6.02 8.13 8.36
N LYS A 58 5.88 8.00 9.67
CA LYS A 58 6.03 9.10 10.62
C LYS A 58 7.41 9.76 10.53
N HIS A 59 8.47 8.96 10.51
CA HIS A 59 9.84 9.44 10.36
C HIS A 59 10.03 10.24 9.06
N ILE A 60 9.62 9.69 7.94
CA ILE A 60 9.70 10.36 6.63
C ILE A 60 8.96 11.69 6.63
N ARG A 61 7.74 11.72 7.17
CA ARG A 61 6.94 12.96 7.26
C ARG A 61 7.67 14.05 8.04
N HIS A 62 8.31 13.71 9.17
CA HIS A 62 9.11 14.64 9.95
C HIS A 62 10.41 15.05 9.25
N GLU A 63 11.05 14.12 8.54
CA GLU A 63 12.29 14.40 7.81
C GLU A 63 12.08 15.37 6.65
N ILE A 64 11.00 15.23 5.88
CA ILE A 64 10.63 16.18 4.83
C ILE A 64 10.53 17.60 5.37
N VAL A 65 9.78 17.77 6.47
CA VAL A 65 9.61 19.08 7.11
C VAL A 65 10.96 19.63 7.61
N LYS A 66 11.80 18.79 8.21
CA LYS A 66 13.14 19.16 8.69
C LYS A 66 14.07 19.61 7.55
N LEU A 67 14.11 18.87 6.45
CA LEU A 67 14.94 19.21 5.28
C LEU A 67 14.52 20.56 4.66
N LEU A 68 13.23 20.85 4.63
CA LEU A 68 12.68 22.08 4.06
C LEU A 68 12.67 23.26 5.05
N LYS A 69 12.74 23.02 6.36
CA LYS A 69 12.73 24.06 7.39
C LYS A 69 13.88 25.06 7.23
N ASN A 70 15.04 24.58 6.81
CA ASN A 70 16.18 25.44 6.51
C ASN A 70 16.03 26.18 5.16
N ALA A 71 15.17 25.65 4.29
CA ALA A 71 14.94 26.22 2.98
C ALA A 71 13.85 27.31 2.96
N SER A 72 12.83 27.25 3.84
CA SER A 72 11.82 28.33 3.94
C SER A 72 10.77 28.13 5.06
N PRO A 73 10.95 28.63 6.28
CA PRO A 73 9.92 28.49 7.31
C PRO A 73 8.88 29.62 7.36
N SER A 74 9.25 30.84 7.07
CA SER A 74 8.34 32.01 7.21
C SER A 74 7.95 32.65 5.88
N THR A 75 8.69 32.36 4.83
CA THR A 75 8.52 33.00 3.52
C THR A 75 7.50 32.25 2.65
N SER A 76 7.31 30.92 2.83
CA SER A 76 6.37 30.13 2.05
C SER A 76 4.91 30.51 2.34
N LEU A 77 4.58 30.74 3.61
CA LEU A 77 3.22 31.13 4.01
C LEU A 77 2.83 32.51 3.43
N ARG A 78 3.79 33.45 3.37
CA ARG A 78 3.57 34.76 2.75
C ARG A 78 3.42 34.72 1.24
N ALA A 79 4.01 33.73 0.58
CA ALA A 79 3.90 33.52 -0.85
C ALA A 79 2.60 32.79 -1.26
N ARG A 80 1.83 32.28 -0.28
CA ARG A 80 0.59 31.54 -0.51
C ARG A 80 -0.48 32.46 -1.11
N ASP A 81 -1.00 32.06 -2.26
CA ASP A 81 -2.11 32.73 -2.93
C ASP A 81 -3.17 31.69 -3.31
N VAL A 82 -4.14 31.51 -2.43
CA VAL A 82 -5.22 30.52 -2.61
C VAL A 82 -6.24 30.99 -3.64
N LYS A 83 -6.49 32.29 -3.72
CA LYS A 83 -7.49 32.88 -4.64
C LYS A 83 -7.01 32.89 -6.09
N GLY A 84 -5.69 33.06 -6.31
CA GLY A 84 -5.08 33.06 -7.63
C GLY A 84 -4.58 31.68 -8.10
N ASP A 85 -4.94 30.59 -7.41
CA ASP A 85 -4.55 29.24 -7.82
C ASP A 85 -5.46 28.71 -8.92
N VAL A 86 -4.94 28.73 -10.16
CA VAL A 86 -5.64 28.24 -11.36
C VAL A 86 -5.99 26.75 -11.30
N GLY A 87 -5.44 26.00 -10.35
CA GLY A 87 -5.69 24.56 -10.12
C GLY A 87 -6.78 24.27 -9.10
N ALA A 88 -7.15 25.24 -8.25
CA ALA A 88 -8.01 25.01 -7.07
C ALA A 88 -9.42 24.48 -7.41
N GLY A 89 -9.96 24.79 -8.60
CA GLY A 89 -11.30 24.35 -9.02
C GLY A 89 -11.32 23.13 -9.95
N ARG A 90 -10.18 22.49 -10.23
CA ARG A 90 -10.10 21.40 -11.18
C ARG A 90 -10.10 20.06 -10.46
N THR A 91 -11.23 19.32 -10.53
CA THR A 91 -11.36 17.97 -9.99
C THR A 91 -11.55 16.98 -11.13
N THR A 92 -10.82 15.87 -11.14
CA THR A 92 -11.01 14.80 -12.12
C THR A 92 -11.98 13.76 -11.60
N LYS A 93 -12.71 13.07 -12.50
CA LYS A 93 -13.65 11.99 -12.11
C LYS A 93 -12.97 10.85 -11.31
N SER A 94 -11.67 10.63 -11.52
CA SER A 94 -10.88 9.63 -10.82
C SER A 94 -10.54 10.03 -9.37
N GLU A 95 -10.55 11.32 -9.05
CA GLU A 95 -10.29 11.82 -7.69
C GLU A 95 -11.49 11.69 -6.75
N SER A 96 -12.71 11.65 -7.30
CA SER A 96 -13.96 11.65 -6.54
C SER A 96 -14.42 10.28 -6.05
N LYS A 97 -13.83 9.16 -6.53
CA LYS A 97 -14.24 7.81 -6.16
C LYS A 97 -13.07 6.96 -5.68
N ARG A 98 -13.29 6.25 -4.60
CA ARG A 98 -12.40 5.21 -4.08
C ARG A 98 -13.25 3.98 -3.76
N SER A 99 -12.85 2.81 -4.25
CA SER A 99 -13.63 1.58 -4.12
C SER A 99 -13.34 0.83 -2.83
N ASN A 100 -12.12 1.00 -2.29
CA ASN A 100 -11.66 0.28 -1.11
C ASN A 100 -10.51 1.05 -0.41
N ILE A 101 -10.08 0.54 0.74
CA ILE A 101 -9.03 1.17 1.55
C ILE A 101 -7.65 1.16 0.87
N LEU A 102 -7.38 0.15 0.01
CA LEU A 102 -6.15 0.09 -0.78
C LEU A 102 -6.09 1.23 -1.80
N ASP A 103 -7.23 1.57 -2.43
CA ASP A 103 -7.30 2.70 -3.36
C ASP A 103 -7.03 4.02 -2.64
N VAL A 104 -7.55 4.19 -1.41
CA VAL A 104 -7.27 5.37 -0.58
C VAL A 104 -5.80 5.44 -0.24
N PHE A 105 -5.20 4.34 0.21
CA PHE A 105 -3.77 4.26 0.52
C PHE A 105 -2.91 4.59 -0.69
N THR A 106 -3.16 3.92 -1.83
CA THR A 106 -2.36 4.07 -3.04
C THR A 106 -2.41 5.51 -3.59
N ALA A 107 -3.58 6.13 -3.61
CA ALA A 107 -3.72 7.50 -4.09
C ALA A 107 -2.95 8.50 -3.22
N ASN A 108 -2.95 8.31 -1.90
CA ASN A 108 -2.29 9.22 -0.99
C ASN A 108 -0.77 9.03 -0.94
N ILE A 109 -0.28 7.78 -0.98
CA ILE A 109 1.16 7.52 -1.03
C ILE A 109 1.77 8.02 -2.36
N LYS A 110 1.07 7.86 -3.49
CA LYS A 110 1.50 8.41 -4.79
C LYS A 110 1.56 9.92 -4.80
N ARG A 111 0.55 10.59 -4.25
CA ARG A 111 0.56 12.06 -4.10
C ARG A 111 1.78 12.55 -3.32
N ALA A 112 2.18 11.82 -2.27
CA ALA A 112 3.39 12.12 -1.52
C ALA A 112 4.66 11.90 -2.37
N GLN A 113 4.76 10.79 -3.10
CA GLN A 113 5.90 10.48 -3.99
C GLN A 113 6.09 11.54 -5.09
N GLU A 114 5.01 11.98 -5.70
CA GLU A 114 5.00 13.05 -6.71
C GLU A 114 5.49 14.38 -6.12
N SER A 115 4.99 14.75 -4.95
CA SER A 115 5.44 15.96 -4.24
C SER A 115 6.93 15.90 -3.89
N ILE A 116 7.45 14.75 -3.48
CA ILE A 116 8.87 14.57 -3.19
C ILE A 116 9.70 14.65 -4.48
N ARG A 117 9.17 14.20 -5.62
CA ARG A 117 9.84 14.41 -6.90
C ARG A 117 9.97 15.90 -7.23
N VAL A 118 8.96 16.71 -6.95
CA VAL A 118 9.03 18.16 -7.09
C VAL A 118 10.14 18.75 -6.21
N PHE A 119 10.28 18.30 -4.96
CA PHE A 119 11.38 18.76 -4.08
C PHE A 119 12.75 18.33 -4.60
N GLU A 120 12.89 17.10 -5.11
CA GLU A 120 14.13 16.61 -5.72
C GLU A 120 14.60 17.53 -6.86
N GLU A 121 13.67 18.02 -7.68
CA GLU A 121 14.00 18.92 -8.77
C GLU A 121 14.22 20.38 -8.32
N LEU A 122 13.30 20.93 -7.53
CA LEU A 122 13.39 22.33 -7.11
C LEU A 122 14.58 22.59 -6.17
N SER A 123 14.99 21.61 -5.38
CA SER A 123 16.16 21.76 -4.49
C SER A 123 17.45 22.03 -5.26
N LYS A 124 17.57 21.60 -6.50
CA LYS A 124 18.73 21.86 -7.35
C LYS A 124 18.94 23.37 -7.61
N LEU A 125 17.87 24.18 -7.49
CA LEU A 125 17.93 25.64 -7.69
C LEU A 125 18.55 26.40 -6.50
N PHE A 126 18.61 25.78 -5.31
CA PHE A 126 19.07 26.46 -4.09
C PHE A 126 20.04 25.64 -3.23
N ASP A 127 19.91 24.32 -3.17
CA ASP A 127 20.85 23.41 -2.50
C ASP A 127 20.85 22.03 -3.16
N ALA A 128 21.80 21.83 -4.05
CA ALA A 128 21.95 20.56 -4.78
C ALA A 128 22.18 19.34 -3.85
N LYS A 129 22.62 19.53 -2.60
CA LYS A 129 22.82 18.46 -1.62
C LYS A 129 21.49 17.86 -1.11
N LEU A 130 20.39 18.58 -1.27
CA LEU A 130 19.05 18.09 -0.88
C LEU A 130 18.45 17.10 -1.90
N GLY A 131 18.77 17.24 -3.18
CA GLY A 131 18.26 16.37 -4.22
C GLY A 131 18.45 14.86 -3.94
N PRO A 132 19.69 14.40 -3.63
CA PRO A 132 19.94 13.00 -3.26
C PRO A 132 19.16 12.54 -2.03
N LYS A 133 18.93 13.41 -1.04
CA LYS A 133 18.15 13.10 0.17
C LYS A 133 16.68 12.87 -0.17
N PHE A 134 16.08 13.76 -0.97
CA PHE A 134 14.70 13.56 -1.45
C PHE A 134 14.56 12.33 -2.34
N LYS A 135 15.54 12.05 -3.18
CA LYS A 135 15.58 10.81 -3.96
C LYS A 135 15.55 9.59 -3.05
N LYS A 136 16.36 9.54 -1.99
CA LYS A 136 16.37 8.44 -1.02
C LYS A 136 14.99 8.26 -0.36
N ILE A 137 14.37 9.33 0.13
CA ILE A 137 13.03 9.31 0.71
C ILE A 137 12.01 8.75 -0.28
N ARG A 138 12.07 9.15 -1.54
CA ARG A 138 11.14 8.67 -2.58
C ARG A 138 11.26 7.17 -2.81
N PHE A 139 12.47 6.61 -2.81
CA PHE A 139 12.68 5.16 -2.93
C PHE A 139 12.23 4.41 -1.68
N GLU A 140 12.42 4.97 -0.48
CA GLU A 140 11.85 4.40 0.75
C GLU A 140 10.32 4.35 0.71
N LEU A 141 9.66 5.36 0.14
CA LEU A 141 8.21 5.35 -0.06
C LEU A 141 7.75 4.29 -1.06
N TYR A 142 8.53 3.98 -2.10
CA TYR A 142 8.21 2.87 -3.01
C TYR A 142 8.24 1.51 -2.29
N ASP A 143 9.24 1.28 -1.43
CA ASP A 143 9.32 0.06 -0.59
C ASP A 143 8.13 -0.05 0.38
N ILE A 144 7.77 1.06 1.02
CA ILE A 144 6.62 1.11 1.93
C ILE A 144 5.31 0.87 1.17
N GLU A 145 5.13 1.51 0.00
CA GLU A 145 3.96 1.29 -0.86
C GLU A 145 3.79 -0.18 -1.21
N GLN A 146 4.85 -0.82 -1.68
CA GLN A 146 4.82 -2.24 -2.05
C GLN A 146 4.43 -3.13 -0.86
N LYS A 147 5.09 -2.94 0.30
CA LYS A 147 4.84 -3.75 1.50
C LYS A 147 3.43 -3.55 2.05
N ALA A 148 2.97 -2.32 2.16
CA ALA A 148 1.63 -2.02 2.66
C ALA A 148 0.53 -2.49 1.69
N ALA A 149 0.70 -2.27 0.38
CA ALA A 149 -0.26 -2.70 -0.63
C ALA A 149 -0.42 -4.23 -0.64
N LEU A 150 0.68 -4.99 -0.52
CA LEU A 150 0.62 -6.45 -0.42
C LEU A 150 -0.13 -6.90 0.85
N LYS A 151 0.08 -6.24 1.99
CA LYS A 151 -0.64 -6.54 3.24
C LYS A 151 -2.12 -6.17 3.15
N LEU A 152 -2.46 -5.02 2.59
CA LEU A 152 -3.84 -4.58 2.37
C LEU A 152 -4.60 -5.52 1.43
N LYS A 153 -3.95 -6.03 0.37
CA LYS A 153 -4.52 -7.05 -0.52
C LYS A 153 -4.74 -8.39 0.18
N LYS A 154 -3.84 -8.78 1.11
CA LYS A 154 -3.93 -10.05 1.84
C LYS A 154 -4.94 -10.04 2.99
N LYS A 155 -5.42 -8.88 3.45
CA LYS A 155 -6.44 -8.82 4.49
C LYS A 155 -7.77 -9.22 3.89
N ILE A 156 -7.99 -10.54 3.78
CA ILE A 156 -9.26 -11.14 3.38
C ILE A 156 -10.28 -10.67 4.43
N LYS A 157 -11.29 -9.91 4.02
CA LYS A 157 -12.47 -9.70 4.85
C LYS A 157 -13.17 -11.05 4.97
N LEU A 158 -12.99 -11.71 6.11
CA LEU A 158 -13.81 -12.85 6.49
C LEU A 158 -15.19 -12.36 6.94
N ASP A 159 -15.90 -11.68 6.03
CA ASP A 159 -17.28 -11.25 6.25
C ASP A 159 -18.18 -12.39 5.74
N PHE A 160 -18.54 -13.29 6.65
CA PHE A 160 -19.30 -14.49 6.32
C PHE A 160 -20.19 -14.94 7.46
N ASN A 161 -21.38 -15.42 7.10
CA ASN A 161 -22.30 -16.06 8.03
C ASN A 161 -22.13 -17.59 8.06
N LEU A 162 -21.50 -18.17 7.01
CA LEU A 162 -21.33 -19.61 6.86
C LEU A 162 -19.95 -19.96 6.31
N TYR A 163 -19.22 -20.79 7.03
CA TYR A 163 -17.95 -21.37 6.64
C TYR A 163 -18.14 -22.87 6.30
N VAL A 164 -17.89 -23.24 5.06
CA VAL A 164 -18.15 -24.59 4.56
C VAL A 164 -16.84 -25.37 4.45
N ILE A 165 -16.74 -26.47 5.20
CA ILE A 165 -15.64 -27.43 5.08
C ILE A 165 -16.10 -28.55 4.15
N THR A 166 -15.40 -28.75 3.04
CA THR A 166 -15.71 -29.81 2.09
C THR A 166 -15.02 -31.12 2.50
N ASP A 167 -15.79 -32.21 2.57
CA ASP A 167 -15.29 -33.55 2.88
C ASP A 167 -15.87 -34.54 1.86
N PRO A 168 -15.05 -35.39 1.21
CA PRO A 168 -15.53 -36.32 0.18
C PRO A 168 -16.25 -37.55 0.74
N SER A 169 -16.21 -37.78 2.05
CA SER A 169 -16.86 -38.93 2.71
C SER A 169 -18.37 -38.96 2.49
N PHE A 170 -19.00 -37.84 2.08
CA PHE A 170 -20.42 -37.74 1.77
C PHE A 170 -20.78 -38.08 0.31
N GLY A 171 -19.90 -38.73 -0.46
CA GLY A 171 -20.18 -39.21 -1.81
C GLY A 171 -20.24 -38.16 -2.90
N ARG A 172 -19.84 -36.88 -2.59
CA ARG A 172 -19.83 -35.77 -3.55
C ARG A 172 -18.40 -35.21 -3.70
N SER A 173 -18.08 -34.72 -4.88
CA SER A 173 -16.78 -34.05 -5.08
C SER A 173 -16.72 -32.70 -4.37
N HIS A 174 -15.54 -32.32 -3.89
CA HIS A 174 -15.33 -31.02 -3.24
C HIS A 174 -15.85 -29.84 -4.04
N ILE A 175 -15.60 -29.83 -5.37
CA ILE A 175 -16.06 -28.75 -6.25
C ILE A 175 -17.60 -28.73 -6.40
N ALA A 176 -18.27 -29.91 -6.35
CA ALA A 176 -19.72 -29.95 -6.37
C ALA A 176 -20.33 -29.38 -5.11
N ILE A 177 -19.79 -29.78 -3.92
CA ILE A 177 -20.20 -29.22 -2.62
C ILE A 177 -20.01 -27.72 -2.61
N MET A 178 -18.85 -27.23 -3.06
CA MET A 178 -18.56 -25.80 -3.13
C MET A 178 -19.57 -25.03 -3.99
N LYS A 179 -19.88 -25.55 -5.20
CA LYS A 179 -20.82 -24.91 -6.13
C LYS A 179 -22.23 -24.83 -5.55
N GLU A 180 -22.71 -25.89 -4.95
CA GLU A 180 -24.06 -25.96 -4.37
C GLU A 180 -24.19 -25.03 -3.16
N ALA A 181 -23.22 -25.09 -2.23
CA ALA A 181 -23.23 -24.24 -1.07
C ALA A 181 -23.04 -22.75 -1.42
N ALA A 182 -22.28 -22.44 -2.47
CA ALA A 182 -22.15 -21.06 -2.96
C ALA A 182 -23.46 -20.51 -3.53
N ARG A 183 -24.27 -21.38 -4.22
CA ARG A 183 -25.63 -21.01 -4.66
C ARG A 183 -26.55 -20.73 -3.46
N GLY A 184 -26.34 -21.43 -2.34
CA GLY A 184 -27.04 -21.22 -1.08
C GLY A 184 -26.53 -20.00 -0.28
N GLY A 185 -25.56 -19.24 -0.80
CA GLY A 185 -25.07 -18.01 -0.18
C GLY A 185 -23.80 -18.16 0.65
N ALA A 186 -23.20 -19.35 0.75
CA ALA A 186 -21.91 -19.52 1.42
C ALA A 186 -20.81 -18.77 0.67
N ARG A 187 -19.91 -18.12 1.42
CA ARG A 187 -18.84 -17.27 0.86
C ARG A 187 -17.44 -17.77 1.14
N ILE A 188 -17.25 -18.65 2.13
CA ILE A 188 -15.95 -19.21 2.50
C ILE A 188 -15.98 -20.72 2.46
N PHE A 189 -14.94 -21.29 1.86
CA PHE A 189 -14.81 -22.72 1.64
C PHE A 189 -13.44 -23.23 2.05
N GLN A 190 -13.39 -24.32 2.81
CA GLN A 190 -12.17 -25.02 3.16
C GLN A 190 -12.12 -26.39 2.50
N LEU A 191 -11.06 -26.65 1.74
CA LEU A 191 -10.74 -27.98 1.25
C LEU A 191 -10.09 -28.81 2.36
N ARG A 192 -10.78 -29.84 2.82
CA ARG A 192 -10.27 -30.80 3.78
C ARG A 192 -10.43 -32.21 3.21
N ASP A 193 -9.31 -32.85 2.86
CA ASP A 193 -9.27 -34.22 2.37
C ASP A 193 -8.08 -34.94 3.05
N LYS A 194 -8.38 -36.01 3.77
CA LYS A 194 -7.37 -36.80 4.48
C LYS A 194 -6.91 -38.04 3.70
N VAL A 195 -7.54 -38.32 2.57
CA VAL A 195 -7.37 -39.59 1.83
C VAL A 195 -6.55 -39.35 0.56
N LYS A 196 -6.79 -38.25 -0.14
CA LYS A 196 -6.14 -37.99 -1.43
C LYS A 196 -4.65 -37.67 -1.31
N GLY A 197 -3.88 -38.23 -2.25
CA GLY A 197 -2.48 -37.95 -2.40
C GLY A 197 -2.22 -36.50 -2.85
N LYS A 198 -1.00 -36.02 -2.63
CA LYS A 198 -0.59 -34.61 -2.91
C LYS A 198 -0.94 -34.13 -4.31
N ARG A 199 -0.71 -34.95 -5.35
CA ARG A 199 -0.96 -34.59 -6.75
C ARG A 199 -2.46 -34.36 -7.05
N GLU A 200 -3.32 -35.18 -6.50
CA GLU A 200 -4.78 -35.03 -6.62
C GLU A 200 -5.32 -33.85 -5.83
N MET A 201 -4.79 -33.64 -4.64
CA MET A 201 -5.12 -32.49 -3.82
C MET A 201 -4.79 -31.17 -4.54
N ILE A 202 -3.62 -31.07 -5.18
CA ILE A 202 -3.25 -29.87 -5.96
C ILE A 202 -4.24 -29.65 -7.10
N LYS A 203 -4.63 -30.70 -7.86
CA LYS A 203 -5.63 -30.59 -8.92
C LYS A 203 -6.97 -30.07 -8.41
N THR A 204 -7.44 -30.67 -7.31
CA THR A 204 -8.72 -30.31 -6.67
C THR A 204 -8.67 -28.86 -6.15
N ALA A 205 -7.60 -28.51 -5.41
CA ALA A 205 -7.40 -27.18 -4.86
C ALA A 205 -7.32 -26.11 -5.98
N THR A 206 -6.60 -26.38 -7.08
CA THR A 206 -6.52 -25.46 -8.22
C THR A 206 -7.88 -25.23 -8.86
N ALA A 207 -8.69 -26.28 -9.03
CA ALA A 207 -10.04 -26.15 -9.58
C ALA A 207 -10.95 -25.32 -8.67
N MET A 208 -10.88 -25.55 -7.34
CA MET A 208 -11.66 -24.79 -6.35
C MET A 208 -11.20 -23.33 -6.26
N SER A 209 -9.90 -23.08 -6.26
CA SER A 209 -9.35 -21.71 -6.26
C SER A 209 -9.80 -20.92 -7.49
N ARG A 210 -9.74 -21.53 -8.68
CA ARG A 210 -10.21 -20.89 -9.91
C ARG A 210 -11.69 -20.55 -9.85
N TYR A 211 -12.52 -21.46 -9.35
CA TYR A 211 -13.95 -21.23 -9.18
C TYR A 211 -14.21 -20.12 -8.16
N ALA A 212 -13.50 -20.13 -7.02
CA ALA A 212 -13.62 -19.11 -5.99
C ALA A 212 -13.33 -17.71 -6.54
N LYS A 213 -12.22 -17.55 -7.25
CA LYS A 213 -11.82 -16.28 -7.85
C LYS A 213 -12.84 -15.76 -8.86
N ALA A 214 -13.37 -16.65 -9.69
CA ALA A 214 -14.39 -16.29 -10.69
C ALA A 214 -15.72 -15.81 -10.07
N HIS A 215 -16.00 -16.19 -8.80
CA HIS A 215 -17.27 -15.90 -8.14
C HIS A 215 -17.13 -15.01 -6.89
N GLY A 216 -15.94 -14.43 -6.64
CA GLY A 216 -15.69 -13.59 -5.47
C GLY A 216 -15.84 -14.32 -4.14
N LEU A 217 -15.47 -15.60 -4.09
CA LEU A 217 -15.51 -16.46 -2.91
C LEU A 217 -14.12 -16.59 -2.30
N THR A 218 -14.05 -16.86 -1.00
CA THR A 218 -12.80 -17.14 -0.30
C THR A 218 -12.55 -18.65 -0.25
N PHE A 219 -11.34 -19.06 -0.65
CA PHE A 219 -10.93 -20.46 -0.66
C PHE A 219 -9.70 -20.71 0.23
N ILE A 220 -9.82 -21.66 1.14
CA ILE A 220 -8.83 -22.02 2.15
C ILE A 220 -8.46 -23.50 2.01
N VAL A 221 -7.19 -23.83 2.17
CA VAL A 221 -6.72 -25.23 2.22
C VAL A 221 -6.42 -25.60 3.68
N ASN A 222 -6.84 -26.82 4.08
CA ASN A 222 -6.57 -27.32 5.42
C ASN A 222 -5.16 -27.90 5.53
N ASP A 223 -4.39 -27.51 6.57
CA ASP A 223 -3.08 -28.02 7.00
C ASP A 223 -1.92 -27.96 5.99
N ARG A 224 -2.16 -27.82 4.70
CA ARG A 224 -1.17 -28.00 3.65
C ARG A 224 -0.79 -26.67 2.98
N ILE A 225 0.20 -25.97 3.56
CA ILE A 225 0.73 -24.71 3.00
C ILE A 225 1.29 -24.89 1.60
N ASP A 226 1.97 -26.01 1.34
CA ASP A 226 2.53 -26.34 0.04
C ASP A 226 1.46 -26.44 -1.07
N ILE A 227 0.27 -26.96 -0.73
CA ILE A 227 -0.87 -27.05 -1.63
C ILE A 227 -1.54 -25.68 -1.78
N ALA A 228 -1.72 -24.93 -0.68
CA ALA A 228 -2.29 -23.60 -0.73
C ALA A 228 -1.48 -22.68 -1.63
N LYS A 229 -0.15 -22.67 -1.50
CA LYS A 229 0.75 -21.88 -2.37
C LYS A 229 0.65 -22.29 -3.85
N ARG A 230 0.62 -23.60 -4.16
CA ARG A 230 0.58 -24.11 -5.53
C ARG A 230 -0.77 -23.93 -6.22
N SER A 231 -1.86 -23.91 -5.46
CA SER A 231 -3.21 -23.73 -5.99
C SER A 231 -3.64 -22.27 -6.00
N ASP A 232 -2.80 -21.36 -5.53
CA ASP A 232 -3.13 -19.94 -5.39
C ASP A 232 -4.43 -19.74 -4.57
N ALA A 233 -4.52 -20.47 -3.45
CA ALA A 233 -5.60 -20.33 -2.48
C ALA A 233 -5.45 -19.03 -1.70
N ASP A 234 -6.56 -18.50 -1.19
CA ASP A 234 -6.58 -17.26 -0.42
C ASP A 234 -5.96 -17.42 0.97
N GLY A 235 -5.91 -18.64 1.49
CA GLY A 235 -5.33 -18.92 2.80
C GLY A 235 -5.17 -20.39 3.11
N VAL A 236 -4.63 -20.66 4.30
CA VAL A 236 -4.50 -21.99 4.89
C VAL A 236 -5.05 -21.96 6.30
N HIS A 237 -5.77 -23.02 6.68
CA HIS A 237 -6.19 -23.27 8.05
C HIS A 237 -5.21 -24.24 8.69
N LEU A 238 -4.51 -23.82 9.75
CA LEU A 238 -3.54 -24.63 10.47
C LEU A 238 -4.10 -25.01 11.84
N GLY A 239 -4.05 -26.29 12.18
CA GLY A 239 -4.31 -26.75 13.51
C GLY A 239 -3.20 -26.31 14.50
N MET A 240 -3.50 -26.25 15.81
CA MET A 240 -2.52 -25.81 16.83
C MET A 240 -1.21 -26.62 16.82
N ARG A 241 -1.24 -27.87 16.38
CA ARG A 241 -0.05 -28.72 16.27
C ARG A 241 0.80 -28.36 15.06
N ASP A 242 0.15 -28.02 13.95
CA ASP A 242 0.81 -27.74 12.66
C ASP A 242 1.40 -26.33 12.63
N ALA A 243 0.76 -25.36 13.28
CA ALA A 243 1.26 -24.01 13.43
C ALA A 243 2.62 -23.91 14.16
N ARG A 244 2.88 -24.84 15.10
CA ARG A 244 4.17 -24.88 15.83
C ARG A 244 5.31 -25.45 14.99
N TRP A 245 5.03 -26.33 14.04
CA TRP A 245 6.06 -26.97 13.21
C TRP A 245 6.62 -25.99 12.17
N GLU A 246 5.79 -25.17 11.58
CA GLU A 246 6.21 -24.25 10.51
C GLU A 246 6.92 -23.01 11.02
N MET A 247 6.59 -22.51 12.21
CA MET A 247 7.40 -21.47 12.87
C MET A 247 8.84 -21.93 13.18
N ARG A 248 9.08 -23.25 13.31
CA ARG A 248 10.43 -23.82 13.46
C ARG A 248 11.15 -24.00 12.14
N GLY A 249 10.44 -24.27 11.03
CA GLY A 249 11.02 -24.47 9.70
C GLY A 249 11.58 -23.18 9.07
N GLU A 250 10.95 -22.04 9.29
CA GLU A 250 11.45 -20.75 8.79
C GLU A 250 12.73 -20.26 9.49
N ASN A 251 13.03 -20.79 10.69
CA ASN A 251 14.29 -20.47 11.38
C ASN A 251 15.48 -21.34 10.96
N LEU A 252 15.24 -22.48 10.30
CA LEU A 252 16.31 -23.37 9.82
C LEU A 252 16.86 -23.00 8.44
N GLU A 253 16.10 -22.27 7.62
CA GLU A 253 16.58 -21.78 6.31
C GLU A 253 17.38 -20.46 6.39
N ARG A 254 17.52 -19.87 7.58
CA ARG A 254 18.30 -18.64 7.79
C ARG A 254 19.71 -18.87 8.35
N GLU A 255 20.10 -20.12 8.60
CA GLU A 255 21.42 -20.48 9.15
C GLU A 255 22.29 -21.34 8.22
N ASN A 256 21.98 -21.43 6.92
CA ASN A 256 22.85 -22.07 5.92
C ASN A 256 23.13 -21.14 4.74
#